data_0eead509b57da1c38c89166bbd692907
#
_entry.id   0eead509b57da1c38c89166bbd692907
#
_cell.length_a   1.000
_cell.length_b   1.000
_cell.length_c   1.000
_cell.angle_alpha   90.00
_cell.angle_beta   90.00
_cell.angle_gamma   90.00
#
_symmetry.space_group_name_H-M   'P 1'
#
loop_
_entity.id
_entity.type
_entity.pdbx_description
1 polymer ?
#
loop_
_entity_poly.entity_id
_entity_poly.type
_entity_poly.pdbx_seq_one_letter_code
_entity_poly.pdbx_strand_id
1 'polypeptide(L)'
;FRLARIDAQHASGTVLRSYVLTYDTSGPSSRSRLARLQECAGSACLAPTNFTWAHSSAGWVADVSLGVDAAALSTAIAGDANGDGFEDLLYFDAGARAWMALPGSSSGLSGSPLNTGLGSDGTPAQALSGDLDGNGRRDIVVPGSGNTWQWLRQGPGTAHSYSTTGVTSVAAAGSTARGDVDGDGL
;
A
#
# COMPACT_ATOMS: atom_id res chain seq x y z
N PHE A 1 16.63 -23.49 5.96
CA PHE A 1 16.06 -24.57 6.78
C PHE A 1 14.54 -24.36 6.86
N ARG A 2 13.77 -25.46 6.87
CA ARG A 2 12.31 -25.45 7.00
C ARG A 2 11.92 -26.43 8.10
N LEU A 3 10.92 -26.07 8.88
CA LEU A 3 10.34 -26.94 9.87
C LEU A 3 9.48 -28.00 9.17
N ALA A 4 9.94 -29.23 9.12
CA ALA A 4 9.25 -30.32 8.42
C ALA A 4 8.34 -31.13 9.35
N ARG A 5 8.62 -31.12 10.67
CA ARG A 5 7.89 -31.90 11.64
C ARG A 5 7.99 -31.31 13.03
N ILE A 6 6.93 -31.43 13.80
CA ILE A 6 6.86 -31.11 15.23
C ILE A 6 6.37 -32.37 15.93
N ASP A 7 7.11 -32.81 16.95
CA ASP A 7 6.70 -33.96 17.77
C ASP A 7 6.35 -33.51 19.20
N ALA A 8 5.15 -33.82 19.62
CA ALA A 8 4.74 -33.71 21.01
C ALA A 8 5.07 -35.02 21.73
N GLN A 9 5.92 -34.95 22.75
CA GLN A 9 6.46 -36.13 23.44
C GLN A 9 6.04 -36.14 24.91
N HIS A 10 5.87 -37.35 25.44
CA HIS A 10 5.79 -37.57 26.89
C HIS A 10 7.18 -37.36 27.51
N ALA A 11 7.24 -37.15 28.84
CA ALA A 11 8.49 -37.01 29.57
C ALA A 11 9.47 -38.19 29.42
N SER A 12 8.95 -39.38 29.05
CA SER A 12 9.73 -40.57 28.73
C SER A 12 10.39 -40.57 27.33
N GLY A 13 10.16 -39.51 26.53
CA GLY A 13 10.60 -39.42 25.13
C GLY A 13 9.67 -40.10 24.12
N THR A 14 8.59 -40.71 24.55
CA THR A 14 7.63 -41.33 23.63
C THR A 14 6.87 -40.24 22.88
N VAL A 15 6.86 -40.29 21.54
CA VAL A 15 6.09 -39.38 20.68
C VAL A 15 4.60 -39.73 20.80
N LEU A 16 3.82 -38.79 21.27
CA LEU A 16 2.35 -38.90 21.41
C LEU A 16 1.66 -38.44 20.12
N ARG A 17 2.12 -37.36 19.55
CA ARG A 17 1.58 -36.76 18.32
C ARG A 17 2.71 -36.18 17.49
N SER A 18 2.54 -36.22 16.17
CA SER A 18 3.42 -35.60 15.20
C SER A 18 2.63 -34.72 14.27
N TYR A 19 3.14 -33.55 13.99
CA TYR A 19 2.61 -32.65 12.98
C TYR A 19 3.60 -32.61 11.82
N VAL A 20 3.17 -33.12 10.67
CA VAL A 20 4.00 -33.16 9.46
C VAL A 20 3.62 -31.99 8.56
N LEU A 21 4.62 -31.21 8.19
CA LEU A 21 4.48 -30.01 7.36
C LEU A 21 5.09 -30.26 5.98
N THR A 22 4.32 -30.01 4.94
CA THR A 22 4.79 -30.09 3.55
C THR A 22 4.69 -28.73 2.91
N TYR A 23 5.66 -28.39 2.08
CA TYR A 23 5.76 -27.08 1.47
C TYR A 23 5.72 -27.16 -0.05
N ASP A 24 5.08 -26.17 -0.65
CA ASP A 24 5.14 -25.89 -2.08
C ASP A 24 6.19 -24.81 -2.37
N THR A 25 6.98 -25.02 -3.42
CA THR A 25 7.99 -24.10 -3.92
C THR A 25 7.77 -23.74 -5.39
N SER A 26 6.64 -24.13 -5.97
CA SER A 26 6.35 -23.91 -7.38
C SER A 26 5.97 -22.47 -7.73
N GLY A 27 5.81 -21.60 -6.73
CA GLY A 27 5.46 -20.20 -6.95
C GLY A 27 6.60 -19.39 -7.57
N PRO A 28 6.26 -18.28 -8.26
CA PRO A 28 7.23 -17.47 -9.02
C PRO A 28 8.37 -16.90 -8.18
N SER A 29 8.17 -16.70 -6.89
CA SER A 29 9.21 -16.22 -5.97
C SER A 29 10.13 -17.34 -5.45
N SER A 30 9.87 -18.58 -5.81
CA SER A 30 10.53 -19.78 -5.26
C SER A 30 10.53 -19.85 -3.71
N ARG A 31 9.70 -19.04 -3.07
CA ARG A 31 9.53 -19.05 -1.61
C ARG A 31 8.70 -20.25 -1.21
N SER A 32 9.12 -20.93 -0.15
CA SER A 32 8.35 -22.04 0.39
C SER A 32 7.08 -21.55 1.08
N ARG A 33 5.96 -22.14 0.71
CA ARG A 33 4.65 -21.92 1.31
C ARG A 33 4.15 -23.22 1.91
N LEU A 34 3.54 -23.17 3.10
CA LEU A 34 2.96 -24.36 3.71
C LEU A 34 1.82 -24.88 2.81
N ALA A 35 1.98 -26.05 2.25
CA ALA A 35 0.98 -26.67 1.37
C ALA A 35 0.09 -27.65 2.12
N ARG A 36 0.63 -28.29 3.18
CA ARG A 36 -0.12 -29.31 3.91
C ARG A 36 0.38 -29.40 5.35
N LEU A 37 -0.56 -29.57 6.26
CA LEU A 37 -0.33 -29.92 7.66
C LEU A 37 -1.11 -31.18 7.99
N GLN A 38 -0.47 -32.18 8.59
CA GLN A 38 -1.12 -33.42 8.99
C GLN A 38 -0.73 -33.82 10.40
N GLU A 39 -1.71 -34.11 11.24
CA GLU A 39 -1.52 -34.65 12.59
C GLU A 39 -1.57 -36.18 12.55
N CYS A 40 -0.61 -36.82 13.21
CA CYS A 40 -0.51 -38.29 13.32
C CYS A 40 -0.24 -38.71 14.78
N ALA A 41 -0.80 -39.85 15.17
CA ALA A 41 -0.47 -40.57 16.41
C ALA A 41 0.05 -41.96 16.00
N GLY A 42 1.35 -42.17 16.08
CA GLY A 42 1.99 -43.36 15.52
C GLY A 42 1.76 -43.47 14.00
N SER A 43 1.16 -44.54 13.56
CA SER A 43 0.78 -44.79 12.15
C SER A 43 -0.60 -44.24 11.77
N ALA A 44 -1.42 -43.86 12.74
CA ALA A 44 -2.75 -43.33 12.50
C ALA A 44 -2.68 -41.80 12.32
N CYS A 45 -3.17 -41.31 11.17
CA CYS A 45 -3.18 -39.88 10.85
C CYS A 45 -4.61 -39.38 10.63
N LEU A 46 -4.86 -38.14 11.04
CA LEU A 46 -6.08 -37.42 10.70
C LEU A 46 -6.03 -36.97 9.23
N ALA A 47 -7.18 -36.62 8.68
CA ALA A 47 -7.25 -35.98 7.37
C ALA A 47 -6.38 -34.71 7.38
N PRO A 48 -5.56 -34.49 6.34
CA PRO A 48 -4.68 -33.34 6.30
C PRO A 48 -5.46 -32.05 6.04
N THR A 49 -4.98 -30.97 6.61
CA THR A 49 -5.34 -29.60 6.19
C THR A 49 -4.48 -29.22 5.00
N ASN A 50 -5.09 -28.92 3.86
CA ASN A 50 -4.40 -28.48 2.67
C ASN A 50 -4.59 -26.97 2.51
N PHE A 51 -3.52 -26.30 2.08
CA PHE A 51 -3.48 -24.86 1.80
C PHE A 51 -3.25 -24.65 0.30
N THR A 52 -4.13 -23.93 -0.33
CA THR A 52 -3.98 -23.48 -1.71
C THR A 52 -3.62 -22.00 -1.72
N TRP A 53 -2.59 -21.66 -2.48
CA TRP A 53 -2.11 -20.32 -2.59
C TRP A 53 -2.44 -19.75 -3.97
N ALA A 54 -2.97 -18.55 -4.01
CA ALA A 54 -3.09 -17.84 -5.27
C ALA A 54 -1.67 -17.55 -5.81
N HIS A 55 -1.44 -17.93 -7.06
CA HIS A 55 -0.23 -17.60 -7.78
C HIS A 55 -0.55 -16.42 -8.70
N SER A 56 0.05 -15.26 -8.43
CA SER A 56 0.16 -14.25 -9.47
C SER A 56 1.18 -14.77 -10.50
N SER A 57 0.88 -14.71 -11.77
CA SER A 57 1.89 -14.89 -12.81
C SER A 57 2.97 -13.83 -12.58
N ALA A 58 4.20 -14.25 -12.27
CA ALA A 58 5.32 -13.32 -12.17
C ALA A 58 5.79 -12.95 -13.58
N GLY A 59 4.99 -12.17 -14.25
CA GLY A 59 5.41 -11.45 -15.43
C GLY A 59 5.20 -9.98 -15.14
N TRP A 60 6.20 -9.17 -15.34
CA TRP A 60 5.93 -7.76 -15.58
C TRP A 60 5.03 -7.72 -16.80
N VAL A 61 3.84 -7.15 -16.67
CA VAL A 61 3.05 -6.78 -17.85
C VAL A 61 3.88 -5.77 -18.65
N ALA A 62 3.70 -5.78 -19.96
CA ALA A 62 4.32 -4.78 -20.82
C ALA A 62 4.05 -3.37 -20.26
N ASP A 63 5.04 -2.51 -20.35
CA ASP A 63 4.91 -1.13 -19.89
C ASP A 63 3.67 -0.49 -20.51
N VAL A 64 2.77 -0.01 -19.66
CA VAL A 64 1.61 0.77 -20.08
C VAL A 64 2.00 2.22 -19.97
N SER A 65 1.95 2.96 -21.08
CA SER A 65 2.13 4.40 -21.04
C SER A 65 0.97 5.04 -20.28
N LEU A 66 1.28 5.69 -19.17
CA LEU A 66 0.28 6.40 -18.36
C LEU A 66 -0.06 7.78 -18.96
N GLY A 67 0.63 8.21 -20.02
CA GLY A 67 0.46 9.56 -20.57
C GLY A 67 0.93 10.68 -19.63
N VAL A 68 1.72 10.35 -18.61
CA VAL A 68 2.25 11.28 -17.62
C VAL A 68 3.71 11.53 -17.89
N ASP A 69 4.13 12.80 -17.85
CA ASP A 69 5.54 13.17 -18.02
C ASP A 69 6.40 12.58 -16.89
N ALA A 70 7.57 12.06 -17.23
CA ALA A 70 8.51 11.50 -16.27
C ALA A 70 8.94 12.52 -15.20
N ALA A 71 9.01 13.81 -15.55
CA ALA A 71 9.29 14.86 -14.57
C ALA A 71 8.18 15.01 -13.54
N ALA A 72 6.93 14.87 -13.95
CA ALA A 72 5.78 14.91 -13.04
C ALA A 72 5.75 13.69 -12.09
N LEU A 73 6.21 12.52 -12.55
CA LEU A 73 6.31 11.31 -11.74
C LEU A 73 7.29 11.45 -10.57
N SER A 74 8.24 12.39 -10.62
CA SER A 74 9.14 12.64 -9.49
C SER A 74 8.41 13.17 -8.24
N THR A 75 7.20 13.68 -8.41
CA THR A 75 6.34 14.18 -7.33
C THR A 75 5.22 13.20 -6.97
N ALA A 76 5.19 12.02 -7.61
CA ALA A 76 4.07 11.11 -7.52
C ALA A 76 3.91 10.50 -6.13
N ILE A 77 2.67 10.43 -5.70
CA ILE A 77 2.23 9.85 -4.44
C ILE A 77 1.17 8.78 -4.77
N ALA A 78 1.40 7.55 -4.33
CA ALA A 78 0.41 6.49 -4.46
C ALA A 78 -0.49 6.44 -3.22
N GLY A 79 -1.77 6.16 -3.43
CA GLY A 79 -2.74 5.95 -2.37
C GLY A 79 -4.17 6.07 -2.87
N ASP A 80 -5.08 5.42 -2.18
CA ASP A 80 -6.52 5.54 -2.45
C ASP A 80 -7.00 6.95 -2.10
N ALA A 81 -7.05 7.80 -3.11
CA ALA A 81 -7.37 9.22 -2.94
C ALA A 81 -8.89 9.50 -3.01
N ASN A 82 -9.66 8.59 -3.56
CA ASN A 82 -11.10 8.76 -3.71
C ASN A 82 -11.93 7.86 -2.79
N GLY A 83 -11.31 6.90 -2.09
CA GLY A 83 -11.97 5.98 -1.18
C GLY A 83 -12.69 4.83 -1.88
N ASP A 84 -12.25 4.43 -3.09
CA ASP A 84 -12.86 3.33 -3.83
C ASP A 84 -12.18 1.97 -3.60
N GLY A 85 -11.09 1.95 -2.81
CA GLY A 85 -10.33 0.76 -2.46
C GLY A 85 -9.22 0.42 -3.44
N PHE A 86 -8.97 1.22 -4.46
CA PHE A 86 -7.86 1.06 -5.39
C PHE A 86 -6.82 2.18 -5.20
N GLU A 87 -5.55 1.84 -5.39
CA GLU A 87 -4.48 2.83 -5.33
C GLU A 87 -4.52 3.74 -6.57
N ASP A 88 -4.65 5.04 -6.33
CA ASP A 88 -4.55 6.10 -7.33
C ASP A 88 -3.12 6.65 -7.40
N LEU A 89 -2.79 7.34 -8.48
CA LEU A 89 -1.54 8.06 -8.62
C LEU A 89 -1.81 9.56 -8.65
N LEU A 90 -1.39 10.24 -7.59
CA LEU A 90 -1.42 11.70 -7.54
C LEU A 90 -0.04 12.25 -7.90
N TYR A 91 0.01 13.27 -8.73
CA TYR A 91 1.26 13.91 -9.14
C TYR A 91 1.03 15.38 -9.47
N PHE A 92 2.09 16.17 -9.40
CA PHE A 92 2.03 17.58 -9.75
C PHE A 92 2.39 17.78 -11.22
N ASP A 93 1.49 18.38 -11.97
CA ASP A 93 1.73 18.81 -13.35
C ASP A 93 2.21 20.26 -13.34
N ALA A 94 3.46 20.47 -13.72
CA ALA A 94 4.07 21.80 -13.75
C ALA A 94 3.47 22.72 -14.85
N GLY A 95 2.98 22.14 -15.94
CA GLY A 95 2.33 22.88 -17.01
C GLY A 95 0.95 23.39 -16.59
N ALA A 96 0.17 22.56 -15.95
CA ALA A 96 -1.12 22.90 -15.39
C ALA A 96 -0.99 23.65 -14.05
N ARG A 97 0.17 23.63 -13.39
CA ARG A 97 0.41 24.12 -12.03
C ARG A 97 -0.59 23.58 -11.03
N ALA A 98 -0.96 22.32 -11.19
CA ALA A 98 -2.00 21.68 -10.41
C ALA A 98 -1.66 20.22 -10.08
N TRP A 99 -2.23 19.73 -8.99
CA TRP A 99 -2.22 18.31 -8.69
C TRP A 99 -3.23 17.59 -9.59
N MET A 100 -2.73 16.55 -10.23
CA MET A 100 -3.51 15.66 -11.09
C MET A 100 -3.69 14.32 -10.39
N ALA A 101 -4.81 13.67 -10.62
CA ALA A 101 -5.08 12.32 -10.15
C ALA A 101 -5.27 11.39 -11.35
N LEU A 102 -4.55 10.28 -11.40
CA LEU A 102 -4.79 9.19 -12.32
C LEU A 102 -5.46 8.05 -11.55
N PRO A 103 -6.74 7.77 -11.82
CA PRO A 103 -7.49 6.80 -11.03
C PRO A 103 -6.97 5.37 -11.16
N GLY A 104 -6.98 4.66 -10.03
CA GLY A 104 -6.77 3.23 -9.95
C GLY A 104 -8.04 2.42 -10.24
N SER A 105 -7.87 1.15 -10.50
CA SER A 105 -8.94 0.19 -10.70
C SER A 105 -8.44 -1.24 -10.49
N SER A 106 -9.36 -2.22 -10.55
CA SER A 106 -8.99 -3.64 -10.54
C SER A 106 -8.05 -4.05 -11.70
N SER A 107 -7.99 -3.23 -12.75
CA SER A 107 -7.10 -3.43 -13.92
C SER A 107 -5.79 -2.64 -13.82
N GLY A 108 -5.57 -1.91 -12.74
CA GLY A 108 -4.44 -0.99 -12.55
C GLY A 108 -4.83 0.46 -12.81
N LEU A 109 -3.81 1.32 -12.92
CA LEU A 109 -3.99 2.73 -13.28
C LEU A 109 -4.51 2.85 -14.70
N SER A 110 -5.59 3.59 -14.91
CA SER A 110 -6.23 3.73 -16.22
C SER A 110 -7.03 5.01 -16.33
N GLY A 111 -7.31 5.41 -17.58
CA GLY A 111 -8.09 6.59 -17.87
C GLY A 111 -7.24 7.83 -18.14
N SER A 112 -7.90 8.99 -18.21
CA SER A 112 -7.25 10.28 -18.35
C SER A 112 -7.01 10.92 -17.00
N PRO A 113 -5.89 11.60 -16.81
CA PRO A 113 -5.64 12.35 -15.59
C PRO A 113 -6.72 13.39 -15.32
N LEU A 114 -7.18 13.43 -14.08
CA LEU A 114 -8.18 14.37 -13.59
C LEU A 114 -7.49 15.54 -12.89
N ASN A 115 -7.87 16.75 -13.19
CA ASN A 115 -7.41 17.92 -12.45
C ASN A 115 -8.16 17.97 -11.11
N THR A 116 -7.42 17.92 -10.00
CA THR A 116 -8.00 17.96 -8.65
C THR A 116 -8.48 19.35 -8.24
N GLY A 117 -8.19 20.38 -9.03
CA GLY A 117 -8.46 21.79 -8.68
C GLY A 117 -7.45 22.38 -7.71
N LEU A 118 -6.44 21.63 -7.30
CA LEU A 118 -5.43 22.07 -6.33
C LEU A 118 -4.19 22.58 -7.05
N GLY A 119 -3.91 23.86 -6.89
CA GLY A 119 -2.64 24.46 -7.27
C GLY A 119 -1.61 24.33 -6.15
N SER A 120 -0.35 24.42 -6.47
CA SER A 120 0.72 24.57 -5.50
C SER A 120 1.70 25.62 -5.98
N ASP A 121 2.03 26.58 -5.10
CA ASP A 121 3.12 27.53 -5.31
C ASP A 121 4.42 27.05 -4.63
N GLY A 122 4.34 25.93 -3.91
CA GLY A 122 5.45 25.33 -3.19
C GLY A 122 6.24 24.32 -4.00
N THR A 123 7.14 23.61 -3.34
CA THR A 123 7.97 22.54 -3.91
C THR A 123 7.21 21.20 -3.81
N PRO A 124 6.63 20.68 -4.91
CA PRO A 124 5.84 19.44 -4.85
C PRO A 124 6.59 18.23 -4.31
N ALA A 125 7.92 18.22 -4.45
CA ALA A 125 8.78 17.14 -3.95
C ALA A 125 8.74 16.95 -2.41
N GLN A 126 8.14 17.88 -1.68
CA GLN A 126 7.96 17.78 -0.23
C GLN A 126 6.55 17.38 0.20
N ALA A 127 5.72 16.99 -0.76
CA ALA A 127 4.36 16.54 -0.46
C ALA A 127 4.35 15.26 0.39
N LEU A 128 3.44 15.21 1.32
CA LEU A 128 3.16 14.03 2.15
C LEU A 128 1.73 13.58 1.92
N SER A 129 1.47 12.28 2.04
CA SER A 129 0.12 11.75 1.99
C SER A 129 -0.15 10.79 3.14
N GLY A 130 -1.36 10.83 3.66
CA GLY A 130 -1.83 9.96 4.74
C GLY A 130 -3.29 10.25 5.03
N ASP A 131 -3.95 9.38 5.75
CA ASP A 131 -5.24 9.67 6.37
C ASP A 131 -4.96 10.49 7.63
N LEU A 132 -5.17 11.80 7.58
CA LEU A 132 -4.80 12.71 8.66
C LEU A 132 -5.99 13.05 9.56
N ASP A 133 -7.18 12.67 9.19
CA ASP A 133 -8.40 12.92 9.97
C ASP A 133 -9.15 11.64 10.35
N GLY A 134 -8.61 10.47 10.02
CA GLY A 134 -9.19 9.17 10.35
C GLY A 134 -10.45 8.82 9.54
N ASN A 135 -10.65 9.44 8.36
CA ASN A 135 -11.84 9.19 7.53
C ASN A 135 -11.70 8.01 6.57
N GLY A 136 -10.54 7.31 6.59
CA GLY A 136 -10.21 6.19 5.71
C GLY A 136 -9.78 6.59 4.31
N ARG A 137 -9.58 7.89 4.04
CA ARG A 137 -9.17 8.42 2.74
C ARG A 137 -7.82 9.09 2.85
N ARG A 138 -7.10 9.10 1.77
CA ARG A 138 -5.76 9.67 1.76
C ARG A 138 -5.79 11.17 1.50
N ASP A 139 -5.41 11.92 2.50
CA ASP A 139 -5.18 13.35 2.39
C ASP A 139 -3.78 13.66 1.84
N ILE A 140 -3.57 14.90 1.41
CA ILE A 140 -2.28 15.38 0.95
C ILE A 140 -1.91 16.65 1.71
N VAL A 141 -0.66 16.74 2.13
CA VAL A 141 -0.08 17.96 2.70
C VAL A 141 1.02 18.44 1.79
N VAL A 142 0.90 19.67 1.34
CA VAL A 142 1.86 20.31 0.42
C VAL A 142 2.35 21.63 0.97
N PRO A 143 3.59 22.03 0.64
CA PRO A 143 4.03 23.40 0.90
C PRO A 143 3.20 24.39 0.06
N GLY A 144 2.69 25.41 0.72
CA GLY A 144 2.02 26.54 0.10
C GLY A 144 2.89 27.77 0.02
N SER A 145 2.32 28.88 -0.48
CA SER A 145 2.99 30.16 -0.52
C SER A 145 3.25 30.71 0.89
N GLY A 146 4.32 31.49 1.07
CA GLY A 146 4.61 32.18 2.33
C GLY A 146 5.05 31.28 3.49
N ASN A 147 5.73 30.16 3.20
CA ASN A 147 6.15 29.17 4.20
C ASN A 147 5.00 28.53 4.98
N THR A 148 3.86 28.38 4.35
CA THR A 148 2.70 27.70 4.91
C THR A 148 2.61 26.27 4.38
N TRP A 149 1.98 25.40 5.15
CA TRP A 149 1.55 24.09 4.68
C TRP A 149 0.07 24.16 4.32
N GLN A 150 -0.31 23.52 3.23
CA GLN A 150 -1.70 23.32 2.84
C GLN A 150 -2.06 21.87 3.06
N TRP A 151 -3.04 21.65 3.89
CA TRP A 151 -3.66 20.33 4.02
C TRP A 151 -4.83 20.23 3.05
N LEU A 152 -4.71 19.30 2.14
CA LEU A 152 -5.69 19.01 1.11
C LEU A 152 -6.49 17.80 1.59
N ARG A 153 -7.59 18.09 2.27
CA ARG A 153 -8.46 17.07 2.83
C ARG A 153 -9.33 16.47 1.74
N GLN A 154 -9.32 15.14 1.62
CA GLN A 154 -10.23 14.41 0.73
C GLN A 154 -11.66 14.44 1.26
N GLY A 155 -12.58 15.00 0.47
CA GLY A 155 -14.00 15.10 0.78
C GLY A 155 -14.74 13.76 0.66
N PRO A 156 -16.00 13.70 1.11
CA PRO A 156 -16.83 12.52 0.93
C PRO A 156 -17.20 12.32 -0.54
N GLY A 157 -17.34 11.06 -0.97
CA GLY A 157 -17.65 10.68 -2.35
C GLY A 157 -16.49 10.03 -3.06
N THR A 158 -16.71 9.57 -4.27
CA THR A 158 -15.69 8.92 -5.14
C THR A 158 -14.95 9.91 -6.04
N ALA A 159 -15.25 11.21 -5.93
CA ALA A 159 -14.57 12.23 -6.69
C ALA A 159 -13.27 12.65 -5.99
N HIS A 160 -12.21 12.91 -6.77
CA HIS A 160 -10.95 13.46 -6.30
C HIS A 160 -11.12 14.97 -5.97
N SER A 161 -12.00 15.27 -5.02
CA SER A 161 -12.28 16.64 -4.60
C SER A 161 -11.62 16.90 -3.25
N TYR A 162 -10.70 17.82 -3.24
CA TYR A 162 -9.99 18.24 -2.03
C TYR A 162 -10.45 19.62 -1.59
N SER A 163 -10.53 19.83 -0.29
CA SER A 163 -10.69 21.16 0.30
C SER A 163 -9.39 21.58 0.99
N THR A 164 -8.99 22.82 0.79
CA THR A 164 -7.84 23.36 1.51
C THR A 164 -8.23 23.70 2.93
N THR A 165 -7.57 23.11 3.90
CA THR A 165 -7.55 23.61 5.28
C THR A 165 -6.20 24.25 5.51
N GLY A 166 -6.19 25.55 5.80
CA GLY A 166 -4.95 26.25 6.06
C GLY A 166 -4.30 25.75 7.36
N VAL A 167 -3.19 25.05 7.23
CA VAL A 167 -2.28 24.82 8.35
C VAL A 167 -1.14 25.82 8.21
N THR A 168 -1.15 26.82 9.04
CA THR A 168 -0.01 27.73 9.13
C THR A 168 1.12 27.02 9.86
N SER A 169 2.26 26.85 9.23
CA SER A 169 3.39 26.20 9.82
C SER A 169 4.67 27.04 9.77
N VAL A 170 5.52 26.62 10.63
CA VAL A 170 6.96 26.90 10.70
C VAL A 170 7.63 26.70 9.34
N ALA A 171 8.62 27.51 9.04
CA ALA A 171 9.39 27.50 7.81
C ALA A 171 9.64 26.10 7.26
N ALA A 172 9.37 25.92 5.97
CA ALA A 172 9.65 24.71 5.24
C ALA A 172 11.15 24.38 5.28
N ALA A 173 11.58 23.68 6.29
CA ALA A 173 12.92 23.13 6.37
C ALA A 173 13.00 21.85 5.52
N GLY A 174 14.09 21.65 4.88
CA GLY A 174 14.33 20.78 3.74
C GLY A 174 14.03 19.29 3.82
N SER A 175 13.35 18.80 4.84
CA SER A 175 12.88 17.41 4.87
C SER A 175 11.70 17.22 5.82
N THR A 176 10.71 16.47 5.36
CA THR A 176 9.53 16.11 6.13
C THR A 176 9.37 14.59 6.16
N ALA A 177 8.90 14.07 7.27
CA ALA A 177 8.54 12.67 7.41
C ALA A 177 7.18 12.56 8.10
N ARG A 178 6.47 11.50 7.82
CA ARG A 178 5.25 11.13 8.54
C ARG A 178 5.54 9.97 9.50
N GLY A 179 4.83 9.93 10.58
CA GLY A 179 4.88 8.82 11.51
C GLY A 179 3.76 8.96 12.53
N ASP A 180 3.27 7.84 12.96
CA ASP A 180 2.38 7.75 14.10
C ASP A 180 3.22 7.95 15.37
N VAL A 181 3.06 9.10 16.02
CA VAL A 181 3.93 9.52 17.15
C VAL A 181 3.39 9.04 18.49
N ASP A 182 2.08 8.85 18.59
CA ASP A 182 1.40 8.47 19.83
C ASP A 182 0.77 7.06 19.77
N GLY A 183 0.83 6.40 18.62
CA GLY A 183 0.37 5.03 18.45
C GLY A 183 -1.14 4.90 18.28
N ASP A 184 -1.83 5.96 17.85
CA ASP A 184 -3.27 5.95 17.62
C ASP A 184 -3.67 5.46 16.21
N GLY A 185 -2.68 5.24 15.34
CA GLY A 185 -2.87 4.74 13.98
C GLY A 185 -3.10 5.83 12.92
N LEU A 186 -2.96 7.13 13.27
CA LEU A 186 -3.14 8.28 12.39
C LEU A 186 -1.83 8.97 12.01
#